data_9f5f3c9a59b08c75beee2f7dcd714f52
#
_entry.id   9f5f3c9a59b08c75beee2f7dcd714f52
#
_cell.length_a   1.000
_cell.length_b   1.000
_cell.length_c   1.000
_cell.angle_alpha   90.00
_cell.angle_beta   90.00
_cell.angle_gamma   90.00
#
_symmetry.space_group_name_H-M   'P 1'
#
loop_
_entity.id
_entity.type
_entity.pdbx_description
1 polymer ?
#
loop_
_entity_poly.entity_id
_entity_poly.type
_entity_poly.pdbx_seq_one_letter_code
_entity_poly.pdbx_strand_id
1 'polypeptide(L)' 'VGNKEFEIMKKVGRGTNGHIAIGCNNVDRAIYHLSQRGAKFDLDSKVVKNGKTIACYFADEIGGFAFHLVQA' A
#
# COMPACT_ATOMS: atom_id res chain seq x y z
N VAL A 1 -2.76 -13.77 10.24
CA VAL A 1 -2.03 -13.97 9.01
C VAL A 1 -0.66 -14.54 9.32
N GLY A 2 -0.33 -15.68 8.74
CA GLY A 2 0.92 -16.34 9.00
C GLY A 2 2.14 -15.71 8.34
N ASN A 3 1.93 -14.91 7.32
CA ASN A 3 3.01 -14.28 6.58
C ASN A 3 3.50 -13.04 7.33
N LYS A 4 4.74 -13.07 7.75
CA LYS A 4 5.35 -11.95 8.48
C LYS A 4 5.73 -10.77 7.60
N GLU A 5 5.75 -10.96 6.29
CA GLU A 5 6.10 -9.92 5.34
C GLU A 5 4.92 -9.00 5.03
N PHE A 6 3.71 -9.56 5.07
CA PHE A 6 2.49 -8.82 4.75
C PHE A 6 1.45 -8.99 5.83
N GLU A 7 0.82 -7.89 6.19
CA GLU A 7 -0.29 -7.82 7.12
C GLU A 7 -1.42 -7.04 6.48
N ILE A 8 -2.65 -7.52 6.60
CA ILE A 8 -3.81 -6.83 6.01
C ILE A 8 -4.66 -6.23 7.12
N MET A 9 -4.88 -4.92 7.05
CA MET A 9 -5.73 -4.19 7.98
C MET A 9 -6.76 -3.39 7.20
N LYS A 10 -8.01 -3.41 7.63
CA LYS A 10 -9.09 -2.66 7.01
C LYS A 10 -9.45 -1.46 7.87
N LYS A 11 -9.52 -0.28 7.25
CA LYS A 11 -9.89 0.96 7.92
C LYS A 11 -10.91 1.73 7.11
N VAL A 12 -11.72 2.54 7.79
CA VAL A 12 -12.62 3.48 7.13
C VAL A 12 -11.84 4.72 6.74
N GLY A 13 -12.12 5.28 5.57
CA GLY A 13 -11.45 6.48 5.10
C GLY A 13 -11.42 6.55 3.59
N ARG A 14 -10.23 6.65 3.00
CA ARG A 14 -10.07 6.71 1.54
C ARG A 14 -10.67 5.46 0.89
N GLY A 15 -11.32 5.63 -0.27
CA GLY A 15 -12.03 4.58 -0.97
C GLY A 15 -13.51 4.60 -0.64
N THR A 16 -14.37 4.13 -1.56
CA THR A 16 -15.82 4.13 -1.41
C THR A 16 -16.28 3.31 -0.21
N ASN A 17 -15.69 2.13 -0.02
CA ASN A 17 -16.01 1.22 1.08
C ASN A 17 -14.93 1.22 2.17
N GLY A 18 -14.00 2.19 2.13
CA GLY A 18 -12.89 2.27 3.05
C GLY A 18 -11.57 1.95 2.38
N HIS A 19 -10.53 1.71 3.16
CA HIS A 19 -9.24 1.34 2.61
C HIS A 19 -8.64 0.15 3.35
N ILE A 20 -7.76 -0.57 2.66
CA ILE A 20 -7.07 -1.73 3.18
C ILE A 20 -5.58 -1.46 3.16
N ALA A 21 -4.95 -1.58 4.31
CA ALA A 21 -3.51 -1.42 4.44
C ALA A 21 -2.82 -2.78 4.34
N ILE A 22 -1.77 -2.86 3.54
CA ILE A 22 -0.94 -4.05 3.41
C ILE A 22 0.43 -3.74 4.00
N GLY A 23 0.72 -4.32 5.15
CA GLY A 23 2.02 -4.13 5.79
C GLY A 23 3.11 -4.88 5.06
N CYS A 24 4.25 -4.25 4.86
CA CYS A 24 5.40 -4.86 4.22
C CYS A 24 6.70 -4.37 4.83
N ASN A 25 7.75 -5.15 4.67
CA ASN A 25 9.04 -4.85 5.27
C ASN A 25 9.75 -3.68 4.59
N ASN A 26 9.49 -3.47 3.32
CA ASN A 26 10.11 -2.38 2.56
C ASN A 26 9.14 -1.91 1.49
N VAL A 27 8.56 -0.73 1.68
CA VAL A 27 7.53 -0.20 0.79
C VAL A 27 8.08 0.08 -0.61
N ASP A 28 9.26 0.71 -0.71
CA ASP A 28 9.86 1.00 -2.02
C ASP A 28 10.13 -0.27 -2.82
N ARG A 29 10.62 -1.29 -2.15
CA ARG A 29 10.88 -2.58 -2.80
C ARG A 29 9.59 -3.24 -3.25
N ALA A 30 8.54 -3.17 -2.44
CA ALA A 30 7.23 -3.70 -2.80
C ALA A 30 6.65 -2.97 -4.00
N ILE A 31 6.77 -1.64 -4.03
CA ILE A 31 6.32 -0.84 -5.18
C ILE A 31 7.06 -1.30 -6.44
N TYR A 32 8.37 -1.44 -6.36
CA TYR A 32 9.17 -1.86 -7.50
C TYR A 32 8.70 -3.22 -8.05
N HIS A 33 8.61 -4.22 -7.18
CA HIS A 33 8.23 -5.56 -7.60
C HIS A 33 6.80 -5.64 -8.13
N LEU A 34 5.86 -4.98 -7.48
CA LEU A 34 4.47 -4.99 -7.93
C LEU A 34 4.28 -4.20 -9.22
N SER A 35 5.02 -3.11 -9.39
CA SER A 35 4.99 -2.33 -10.64
C SER A 35 5.47 -3.16 -11.83
N GLN A 36 6.45 -4.02 -11.61
CA GLN A 36 6.93 -4.94 -12.65
C GLN A 36 5.84 -5.92 -13.11
N ARG A 37 4.86 -6.16 -12.27
CA ARG A 37 3.73 -7.06 -12.56
C ARG A 37 2.49 -6.33 -13.03
N GLY A 38 2.60 -5.05 -13.32
CA GLY A 38 1.52 -4.25 -13.87
C GLY A 38 0.72 -3.43 -12.85
N ALA A 39 1.07 -3.48 -11.58
CA ALA A 39 0.40 -2.65 -10.57
C ALA A 39 0.76 -1.18 -10.78
N LYS A 40 -0.21 -0.29 -10.58
CA LYS A 40 -0.01 1.15 -10.67
C LYS A 40 -0.19 1.78 -9.32
N PHE A 41 0.68 2.73 -9.00
CA PHE A 41 0.66 3.41 -7.71
C PHE A 41 0.44 4.90 -7.90
N ASP A 42 -0.25 5.50 -6.94
CA ASP A 42 -0.39 6.95 -6.84
C ASP A 42 0.84 7.47 -6.09
N LEU A 43 1.86 7.86 -6.83
CA LEU A 43 3.12 8.30 -6.22
C LEU A 43 2.98 9.60 -5.44
N ASP A 44 1.94 10.40 -5.72
CA ASP A 44 1.66 11.61 -4.94
C ASP A 44 1.17 11.29 -3.54
N SER A 45 0.67 10.08 -3.31
CA SER A 45 0.23 9.62 -1.99
C SER A 45 1.36 9.08 -1.13
N LYS A 46 2.57 9.03 -1.66
CA LYS A 46 3.74 8.48 -0.99
C LYS A 46 4.06 9.28 0.27
N VAL A 47 4.24 8.59 1.37
CA VAL A 47 4.67 9.21 2.64
C VAL A 47 6.11 8.78 2.88
N VAL A 48 6.99 9.77 3.01
CA VAL A 48 8.41 9.53 3.25
C VAL A 48 8.79 10.06 4.63
N LYS A 49 9.48 9.26 5.41
CA LYS A 49 9.94 9.63 6.73
C LYS A 49 11.38 9.17 6.90
N ASN A 50 12.26 10.11 7.30
CA ASN A 50 13.69 9.85 7.46
C ASN A 50 14.33 9.26 6.19
N GLY A 51 13.93 9.77 5.03
CA GLY A 51 14.45 9.30 3.75
C GLY A 51 13.93 7.95 3.29
N LYS A 52 12.94 7.39 3.99
CA LYS A 52 12.39 6.08 3.69
C LYS A 52 10.89 6.19 3.43
N THR A 53 10.43 5.55 2.36
CA THR A 53 8.99 5.49 2.08
C THR A 53 8.31 4.56 3.07
N ILE A 54 7.29 5.08 3.75
CA ILE A 54 6.57 4.32 4.77
C ILE A 54 5.14 3.99 4.36
N ALA A 55 4.60 4.62 3.33
CA ALA A 55 3.27 4.32 2.81
C ALA A 55 3.12 4.78 1.38
N CYS A 56 2.27 4.12 0.61
CA CYS A 56 1.91 4.54 -0.74
C CYS A 56 0.60 3.85 -1.15
N TYR A 57 -0.35 4.61 -1.69
CA TYR A 57 -1.59 4.06 -2.18
C TYR A 57 -1.43 3.51 -3.60
N PHE A 58 -2.20 2.47 -3.90
CA PHE A 58 -2.40 2.04 -5.28
C PHE A 58 -3.22 3.10 -6.02
N ALA A 59 -3.01 3.19 -7.33
CA ALA A 59 -3.70 4.21 -8.14
C ALA A 59 -5.21 3.95 -8.23
N ASP A 60 -5.61 2.69 -8.29
CA ASP A 60 -7.00 2.31 -8.51
C ASP A 60 -7.61 1.64 -7.29
N GLU A 61 -8.92 1.87 -7.09
CA GLU A 61 -9.69 1.13 -6.09
C GLU A 61 -10.08 -0.24 -6.66
N ILE A 62 -10.18 -1.22 -5.79
CA ILE A 62 -10.58 -2.57 -6.14
C ILE A 62 -11.81 -2.93 -5.31
N GLY A 63 -12.94 -3.18 -5.96
CA GLY A 63 -14.19 -3.48 -5.26
C GLY A 63 -14.67 -2.37 -4.34
N GLY A 64 -14.34 -1.11 -4.65
CA GLY A 64 -14.69 0.03 -3.82
C GLY A 64 -13.74 0.27 -2.64
N PHE A 65 -12.66 -0.50 -2.55
CA PHE A 65 -11.64 -0.32 -1.52
C PHE A 65 -10.38 0.29 -2.11
N ALA A 66 -9.86 1.30 -1.43
CA ALA A 66 -8.54 1.80 -1.73
C ALA A 66 -7.51 0.92 -1.01
N PHE A 67 -6.45 0.55 -1.69
CA PHE A 67 -5.38 -0.24 -1.09
C PHE A 67 -4.13 0.61 -0.94
N HIS A 68 -3.39 0.42 0.15
CA HIS A 68 -2.10 1.06 0.29
C HIS A 68 -1.10 0.15 0.98
N LEU A 69 0.16 0.33 0.62
CA LEU A 69 1.28 -0.32 1.30
C LEU A 69 1.67 0.52 2.49
N VAL A 70 2.07 -0.14 3.56
CA VAL A 70 2.54 0.54 4.77
C VAL A 70 3.72 -0.22 5.34
N GLN A 71 4.69 0.52 5.89
CA GLN A 71 5.85 -0.09 6.53
C GLN A 71 5.40 -0.83 7.78
N ALA A 72 5.67 -2.10 7.81
CA ALA A 72 5.35 -2.94 8.96
C ALA A 72 6.32 -2.71 10.11
#